data_2a56251174a8216551fd2859552d13a1
#
_entry.id   2a56251174a8216551fd2859552d13a1
#
_cell.length_a   1.000
_cell.length_b   1.000
_cell.length_c   1.000
_cell.angle_alpha   90.00
_cell.angle_beta   90.00
_cell.angle_gamma   90.00
#
_symmetry.space_group_name_H-M   'P 1'
#
loop_
_entity.id
_entity.type
_entity.pdbx_description
1 polymer ?
#
loop_
_entity_poly.entity_id
_entity_poly.type
_entity_poly.pdbx_seq_one_letter_code
_entity_poly.pdbx_strand_id
1 'polypeptide(L)'
;MVVEMIGRLDLRTSGPASTELNKIAQVANRKVLLNVDKLEYVSGAGLHAILVAAKLAQVNGGAIKICRANATVKQVMEVSGLHSLLHLYDTEESALAAFV
;
A
#
# COMPACT_ATOMS: atom_id res chain seq x y z
N MET A 1 -9.14 -7.59 4.54
CA MET A 1 -7.85 -8.33 4.46
C MET A 1 -6.73 -7.42 4.90
N VAL A 2 -5.93 -7.85 5.84
CA VAL A 2 -4.77 -7.08 6.30
C VAL A 2 -3.50 -7.78 5.80
N VAL A 3 -2.63 -7.01 5.15
CA VAL A 3 -1.35 -7.49 4.64
C VAL A 3 -0.24 -6.72 5.34
N GLU A 4 0.67 -7.42 5.99
CA GLU A 4 1.80 -6.81 6.65
C GLU A 4 3.01 -6.84 5.72
N MET A 5 3.61 -5.68 5.48
CA MET A 5 4.82 -5.56 4.67
C MET A 5 6.02 -5.35 5.58
N ILE A 6 7.06 -6.16 5.37
CA ILE A 6 8.23 -6.20 6.26
C ILE A 6 9.50 -5.97 5.45
N GLY A 7 10.44 -5.24 6.03
CA GLY A 7 11.77 -5.04 5.47
C GLY A 7 11.86 -3.83 4.56
N ARG A 8 12.33 -4.03 3.35
CA ARG A 8 12.57 -2.94 2.39
C ARG A 8 11.83 -3.22 1.09
N LEU A 9 11.20 -2.20 0.55
CA LEU A 9 10.56 -2.27 -0.76
C LEU A 9 11.35 -1.37 -1.71
N ASP A 10 12.29 -1.97 -2.43
CA ASP A 10 13.19 -1.28 -3.33
C ASP A 10 13.16 -1.92 -4.73
N LEU A 11 14.07 -1.52 -5.60
CA LEU A 11 14.12 -2.02 -6.98
C LEU A 11 14.25 -3.55 -7.04
N ARG A 12 14.95 -4.16 -6.08
CA ARG A 12 15.19 -5.60 -6.05
C ARG A 12 13.98 -6.40 -5.58
N THR A 13 13.15 -5.81 -4.70
CA THR A 13 12.02 -6.49 -4.08
C THR A 13 10.68 -6.07 -4.67
N SER A 14 10.64 -4.99 -5.45
CA SER A 14 9.38 -4.45 -6.00
C SER A 14 8.71 -5.42 -6.98
N GLY A 15 9.48 -6.20 -7.75
CA GLY A 15 8.92 -7.18 -8.68
C GLY A 15 8.09 -8.25 -7.97
N PRO A 16 8.69 -9.01 -7.02
CA PRO A 16 7.94 -9.98 -6.24
C PRO A 16 6.76 -9.37 -5.48
N ALA A 17 6.96 -8.19 -4.88
CA ALA A 17 5.88 -7.50 -4.15
C ALA A 17 4.75 -7.12 -5.09
N SER A 18 5.06 -6.62 -6.28
CA SER A 18 4.06 -6.27 -7.28
C SER A 18 3.23 -7.49 -7.68
N THR A 19 3.87 -8.63 -7.90
CA THR A 19 3.17 -9.87 -8.24
C THR A 19 2.18 -10.26 -7.16
N GLU A 20 2.60 -10.25 -5.90
CA GLU A 20 1.72 -10.61 -4.78
C GLU A 20 0.58 -9.61 -4.59
N LEU A 21 0.89 -8.31 -4.64
CA LEU A 21 -0.12 -7.27 -4.50
C LEU A 21 -1.14 -7.33 -5.63
N ASN A 22 -0.71 -7.58 -6.85
CA ASN A 22 -1.62 -7.67 -7.99
C ASN A 22 -2.55 -8.88 -7.89
N LYS A 23 -2.06 -10.01 -7.40
CA LYS A 23 -2.90 -11.18 -7.13
C LYS A 23 -4.02 -10.84 -6.14
N ILE A 24 -3.69 -10.12 -5.09
CA ILE A 24 -4.64 -9.69 -4.09
C ILE A 24 -5.65 -8.70 -4.68
N ALA A 25 -5.15 -7.73 -5.45
CA ALA A 25 -5.97 -6.65 -6.01
C ALA A 25 -6.91 -7.13 -7.13
N GLN A 26 -6.63 -8.24 -7.77
CA GLN A 26 -7.47 -8.80 -8.82
C GLN A 26 -8.79 -9.38 -8.31
N VAL A 27 -8.88 -9.68 -7.03
CA VAL A 27 -10.11 -10.23 -6.45
C VAL A 27 -11.16 -9.13 -6.36
N ALA A 28 -12.32 -9.37 -6.96
CA ALA A 28 -13.39 -8.38 -7.03
C ALA A 28 -13.87 -7.94 -5.65
N ASN A 29 -14.06 -6.65 -5.48
CA ASN A 29 -14.63 -6.03 -4.27
C ASN A 29 -13.79 -6.28 -3.00
N ARG A 30 -12.51 -6.59 -3.14
CA ARG A 30 -11.65 -6.85 -1.97
C ARG A 30 -11.15 -5.54 -1.37
N LYS A 31 -11.33 -5.39 -0.09
CA LYS A 31 -10.79 -4.27 0.70
C LYS A 31 -9.51 -4.74 1.36
N VAL A 32 -8.40 -4.06 1.06
CA VAL A 32 -7.06 -4.45 1.51
C VAL A 32 -6.46 -3.33 2.35
N LEU A 33 -5.97 -3.69 3.52
CA LEU A 33 -5.20 -2.79 4.38
C LEU A 33 -3.75 -3.24 4.39
N LEU A 34 -2.86 -2.38 3.91
CA LEU A 34 -1.43 -2.62 4.00
C LEU A 34 -0.89 -2.02 5.29
N ASN A 35 -0.46 -2.86 6.21
CA ASN A 35 0.22 -2.42 7.41
C ASN A 35 1.72 -2.36 7.11
N VAL A 36 2.28 -1.15 7.11
CA VAL A 36 3.68 -0.92 6.77
C VAL A 36 4.52 -0.53 7.99
N ASP A 37 4.06 -0.88 9.18
CA ASP A 37 4.77 -0.60 10.44
C ASP A 37 6.21 -1.14 10.43
N LYS A 38 6.41 -2.32 9.85
CA LYS A 38 7.72 -2.97 9.78
C LYS A 38 8.43 -2.76 8.46
N LEU A 39 7.92 -1.91 7.61
CA LEU A 39 8.57 -1.53 6.37
C LEU A 39 9.55 -0.40 6.66
N GLU A 40 10.83 -0.66 6.50
CA GLU A 40 11.88 0.29 6.84
C GLU A 40 12.07 1.36 5.78
N TYR A 41 11.87 0.99 4.51
CA TYR A 41 12.16 1.87 3.39
C TYR A 41 11.31 1.50 2.18
N VAL A 42 10.93 2.51 1.40
CA VAL A 42 10.26 2.32 0.11
C VAL A 42 10.93 3.20 -0.94
N SER A 43 11.27 2.62 -2.09
CA SER A 43 11.82 3.35 -3.23
C SER A 43 10.71 3.82 -4.15
N GLY A 44 11.07 4.62 -5.17
CA GLY A 44 10.14 5.00 -6.21
C GLY A 44 9.52 3.79 -6.92
N ALA A 45 10.34 2.76 -7.19
CA ALA A 45 9.84 1.52 -7.79
C ALA A 45 8.85 0.80 -6.87
N GLY A 46 9.11 0.79 -5.55
CA GLY A 46 8.22 0.22 -4.56
C GLY A 46 6.90 0.97 -4.48
N LEU A 47 6.95 2.30 -4.47
CA LEU A 47 5.73 3.12 -4.51
C LEU A 47 4.92 2.86 -5.76
N HIS A 48 5.58 2.72 -6.91
CA HIS A 48 4.91 2.44 -8.17
C HIS A 48 4.17 1.11 -8.11
N ALA A 49 4.79 0.09 -7.53
CA ALA A 49 4.15 -1.21 -7.35
C ALA A 49 2.88 -1.11 -6.51
N ILE A 50 2.92 -0.36 -5.40
CA ILE A 50 1.75 -0.15 -4.55
C ILE A 50 0.68 0.62 -5.31
N LEU A 51 1.06 1.66 -6.04
CA LEU A 51 0.12 2.48 -6.80
C LEU A 51 -0.61 1.67 -7.88
N VAL A 52 0.12 0.85 -8.63
CA VAL A 52 -0.47 -0.02 -9.65
C VAL A 52 -1.48 -0.98 -9.03
N ALA A 53 -1.13 -1.59 -7.91
CA ALA A 53 -2.04 -2.49 -7.20
C ALA A 53 -3.29 -1.76 -6.69
N ALA A 54 -3.12 -0.54 -6.18
CA ALA A 54 -4.24 0.26 -5.71
C ALA A 54 -5.22 0.61 -6.83
N LYS A 55 -4.70 0.98 -8.00
CA LYS A 55 -5.54 1.24 -9.17
C LYS A 55 -6.25 -0.01 -9.65
N LEU A 56 -5.56 -1.14 -9.65
CA LEU A 56 -6.15 -2.43 -10.04
C LEU A 56 -7.28 -2.82 -9.09
N ALA A 57 -7.09 -2.66 -7.80
CA ALA A 57 -8.14 -2.92 -6.82
C ALA A 57 -9.35 -2.04 -7.06
N GLN A 58 -9.14 -0.77 -7.34
CA GLN A 58 -10.21 0.19 -7.61
C GLN A 58 -11.02 -0.19 -8.84
N VAL A 59 -10.36 -0.61 -9.91
CA VAL A 59 -11.02 -1.08 -11.13
C VAL A 59 -11.89 -2.31 -10.86
N ASN A 60 -11.47 -3.16 -9.93
CA ASN A 60 -12.19 -4.37 -9.54
C ASN A 60 -13.21 -4.13 -8.41
N GLY A 61 -13.52 -2.89 -8.09
CA GLY A 61 -14.53 -2.56 -7.09
C GLY A 61 -14.05 -2.61 -5.65
N GLY A 62 -12.76 -2.80 -5.42
CA GLY A 62 -12.16 -2.82 -4.10
C GLY A 62 -11.38 -1.55 -3.79
N ALA A 63 -10.53 -1.62 -2.79
CA ALA A 63 -9.66 -0.51 -2.41
C ALA A 63 -8.45 -1.01 -1.64
N ILE A 64 -7.35 -0.25 -1.71
CA ILE A 64 -6.18 -0.46 -0.88
C ILE A 64 -5.96 0.79 -0.03
N LYS A 65 -5.83 0.60 1.27
CA LYS A 65 -5.47 1.65 2.22
C LYS A 65 -4.18 1.25 2.94
N ILE A 66 -3.46 2.24 3.46
CA ILE A 66 -2.16 2.03 4.09
C ILE A 66 -2.18 2.60 5.50
N CYS A 67 -1.62 1.88 6.44
CA CYS A 67 -1.51 2.36 7.82
C CYS A 67 -0.13 2.13 8.40
N ARG A 68 0.18 2.92 9.42
CA ARG A 68 1.38 2.80 10.25
C ARG A 68 2.69 3.00 9.50
N ALA A 69 2.70 3.91 8.52
CA ALA A 69 3.92 4.28 7.82
C ALA A 69 4.85 5.03 8.78
N ASN A 70 6.13 4.64 8.82
CA ASN A 70 7.11 5.39 9.58
C ASN A 70 7.41 6.75 8.90
N ALA A 71 8.17 7.61 9.57
CA ALA A 71 8.44 8.95 9.05
C ALA A 71 9.11 8.92 7.68
N THR A 72 10.04 7.99 7.44
CA THR A 72 10.74 7.86 6.17
C THR A 72 9.79 7.45 5.04
N VAL A 73 9.00 6.42 5.25
CA VAL A 73 8.04 5.92 4.26
C VAL A 73 6.97 6.98 3.99
N LYS A 74 6.47 7.61 5.03
CA LYS A 74 5.46 8.67 4.90
C LYS A 74 5.99 9.84 4.08
N GLN A 75 7.22 10.28 4.34
CA GLN A 75 7.86 11.37 3.62
C GLN A 75 8.01 11.05 2.13
N VAL A 76 8.45 9.85 1.80
CA VAL A 76 8.60 9.42 0.40
C VAL A 76 7.24 9.46 -0.30
N MET A 77 6.19 8.99 0.35
CA MET A 77 4.84 9.02 -0.21
C MET A 77 4.32 10.45 -0.40
N GLU A 78 4.59 11.34 0.55
CA GLU A 78 4.17 12.75 0.46
C GLU A 78 4.92 13.50 -0.64
N VAL A 79 6.24 13.33 -0.73
CA VAL A 79 7.07 14.00 -1.74
C VAL A 79 6.70 13.57 -3.15
N SER A 80 6.34 12.31 -3.34
CA SER A 80 5.94 11.80 -4.65
C SER A 80 4.54 12.23 -5.06
N GLY A 81 3.76 12.83 -4.17
CA GLY A 81 2.39 13.22 -4.43
C GLY A 81 1.38 12.06 -4.40
N LEU A 82 1.84 10.85 -4.13
CA LEU A 82 0.97 9.67 -4.13
C LEU A 82 0.04 9.61 -2.93
N HIS A 83 0.29 10.39 -1.89
CA HIS A 83 -0.59 10.45 -0.72
C HIS A 83 -2.01 10.91 -1.06
N SER A 84 -2.18 11.63 -2.16
CA SER A 84 -3.51 12.03 -2.63
C SER A 84 -4.28 10.87 -3.28
N LEU A 85 -3.58 9.85 -3.77
CA LEU A 85 -4.14 8.66 -4.39
C LEU A 85 -4.21 7.48 -3.42
N LEU A 86 -3.23 7.42 -2.51
CA LEU A 86 -3.13 6.38 -1.50
C LEU A 86 -3.51 6.97 -0.15
N HIS A 87 -4.59 6.50 0.44
CA HIS A 87 -5.03 6.99 1.74
C HIS A 87 -4.15 6.41 2.84
N LEU A 88 -3.50 7.32 3.59
CA LEU A 88 -2.60 6.96 4.70
C LEU A 88 -3.31 7.18 6.03
N TYR A 89 -3.19 6.21 6.91
CA TYR A 89 -3.80 6.25 8.25
C TYR A 89 -2.74 5.95 9.31
N ASP A 90 -2.90 6.55 10.47
CA ASP A 90 -1.93 6.37 11.57
C ASP A 90 -2.09 5.02 12.27
N THR A 91 -3.29 4.46 12.29
CA THR A 91 -3.58 3.19 12.97
C THR A 91 -4.37 2.25 12.08
N GLU A 92 -4.34 0.95 12.40
CA GLU A 92 -5.20 -0.02 11.71
C GLU A 92 -6.68 0.28 11.95
N GLU A 93 -7.02 0.68 13.17
CA GLU A 93 -8.42 0.95 13.53
C GLU A 93 -9.00 2.07 12.69
N SER A 94 -8.28 3.18 12.54
CA SER A 94 -8.75 4.29 11.71
C SER A 94 -8.85 3.91 10.25
N ALA A 95 -7.92 3.10 9.74
CA ALA A 95 -7.94 2.63 8.37
C ALA A 95 -9.12 1.68 8.12
N LEU A 96 -9.35 0.74 9.02
CA LEU A 96 -10.47 -0.21 8.91
C LEU A 96 -11.81 0.52 8.97
N ALA A 97 -11.94 1.52 9.82
CA ALA A 97 -13.16 2.34 9.92
C ALA A 97 -13.44 3.08 8.62
N ALA A 98 -12.41 3.46 7.87
CA ALA A 98 -12.55 4.18 6.62
C ALA A 98 -13.05 3.31 5.45
N PHE A 99 -13.04 2.00 5.60
CA PHE A 99 -13.60 1.08 4.60
C PHE A 99 -15.11 0.93 4.68
N VAL A 100 -15.71 1.44 5.71
CA VAL A 100 -17.16 1.31 5.94
C VAL A 100 -17.94 2.28 5.06
#